data_72f3c89764e9ba6d75323b1e1a220429
#
_entry.id   72f3c89764e9ba6d75323b1e1a220429
#
_cell.length_a   1.000
_cell.length_b   1.000
_cell.length_c   1.000
_cell.angle_alpha   90.00
_cell.angle_beta   90.00
_cell.angle_gamma   90.00
#
_symmetry.space_group_name_H-M   'P 1'
#
loop_
_entity.id
_entity.type
_entity.pdbx_description
1 polymer ?
#
loop_
_entity_poly.entity_id
_entity_poly.type
_entity_poly.pdbx_seq_one_letter_code
_entity_poly.pdbx_strand_id
1 'polypeptide(L)'
;SCSLVGSEMCIRDSRCTMTRLFIMIVALALASGSGLRAQELNCEVTINTDQLQNVNRDVFTTLEESMREYFNTTHFTNDQYALNERIDCRFFLTVADYTDNVVKGDIQVQSTRPVYNSAYTTTALNFKDKNVEFSYQQGEPLIFTVNTMENQLTAILNFYAYFIIALDGDTFAPHGGDEAFERLRAIVQMAQSSGEGGWKAFEDKKNRAALLGAFTEPQTSASRDMLYQYHRTGLDEMFLSPDKGRQRITESLSALDKIYQSDPMNVALSLFKDAKLDELVNVYSKASQTEREKVAELLSKLYPTEMKRINELKAGKQK
;
A
#
# COMPACT_ATOMS: atom_id res chain seq x y z
N SER A 1 58.12 -20.31 65.22
CA SER A 1 57.78 -20.03 63.81
C SER A 1 56.31 -20.38 63.54
N CYS A 2 55.53 -19.41 63.22
CA CYS A 2 54.20 -19.60 62.67
C CYS A 2 54.09 -18.81 61.36
N SER A 3 53.81 -19.51 60.29
CA SER A 3 53.79 -19.04 58.92
C SER A 3 52.48 -18.29 58.59
N LEU A 4 52.63 -17.13 58.08
CA LEU A 4 51.61 -16.32 57.41
C LEU A 4 51.61 -16.68 55.90
N VAL A 5 50.72 -17.58 55.50
CA VAL A 5 50.37 -17.77 54.08
C VAL A 5 48.87 -18.08 54.04
N GLY A 6 48.07 -17.16 53.54
CA GLY A 6 46.66 -17.47 53.35
C GLY A 6 45.73 -16.31 53.01
N SER A 7 46.15 -15.18 52.50
CA SER A 7 45.18 -14.09 52.15
C SER A 7 45.20 -13.57 50.71
N GLU A 8 46.07 -14.10 49.84
CA GLU A 8 46.14 -13.58 48.45
C GLU A 8 45.38 -14.43 47.42
N MET A 9 44.84 -15.60 47.79
CA MET A 9 44.21 -16.52 46.81
C MET A 9 42.72 -16.28 46.60
N CYS A 10 42.03 -15.58 47.53
CA CYS A 10 40.58 -15.30 47.39
C CYS A 10 40.22 -14.06 46.55
N ILE A 11 41.14 -13.11 46.33
CA ILE A 11 40.85 -11.87 45.62
C ILE A 11 40.94 -12.04 44.09
N ARG A 12 41.65 -13.07 43.63
CA ARG A 12 41.88 -13.30 42.20
C ARG A 12 40.71 -14.01 41.51
N ASP A 13 39.92 -14.81 42.22
CA ASP A 13 38.77 -15.51 41.67
C ASP A 13 37.52 -14.63 41.53
N SER A 14 37.35 -13.62 42.42
CA SER A 14 36.18 -12.73 42.35
C SER A 14 36.25 -11.74 41.19
N ARG A 15 37.46 -11.32 40.78
CA ARG A 15 37.63 -10.46 39.61
C ARG A 15 37.36 -11.20 38.29
N CYS A 16 37.74 -12.45 38.20
CA CYS A 16 37.52 -13.28 37.02
C CYS A 16 36.04 -13.59 36.82
N THR A 17 35.28 -13.80 37.92
CA THR A 17 33.83 -14.02 37.88
C THR A 17 33.06 -12.75 37.53
N MET A 18 33.42 -11.58 38.05
CA MET A 18 32.81 -10.30 37.70
C MET A 18 33.06 -9.94 36.24
N THR A 19 34.26 -10.17 35.73
CA THR A 19 34.60 -9.89 34.32
C THR A 19 33.84 -10.80 33.38
N ARG A 20 33.65 -12.08 33.71
CA ARG A 20 32.85 -13.03 32.94
C ARG A 20 31.36 -12.68 32.98
N LEU A 21 30.82 -12.23 34.12
CA LEU A 21 29.46 -11.75 34.24
C LEU A 21 29.21 -10.47 33.42
N PHE A 22 30.18 -9.53 33.45
CA PHE A 22 30.10 -8.30 32.67
C PHE A 22 30.15 -8.59 31.17
N ILE A 23 31.02 -9.50 30.71
CA ILE A 23 31.08 -9.93 29.30
C ILE A 23 29.78 -10.64 28.89
N MET A 24 29.19 -11.48 29.75
CA MET A 24 27.87 -12.09 29.49
C MET A 24 26.75 -11.05 29.38
N ILE A 25 26.72 -10.05 30.24
CA ILE A 25 25.70 -8.98 30.20
C ILE A 25 25.88 -8.13 28.94
N VAL A 26 27.13 -7.79 28.56
CA VAL A 26 27.41 -7.05 27.32
C VAL A 26 27.07 -7.91 26.09
N ALA A 27 27.35 -9.20 26.09
CA ALA A 27 26.99 -10.11 25.01
C ALA A 27 25.45 -10.28 24.90
N LEU A 28 24.75 -10.32 26.03
CA LEU A 28 23.28 -10.38 26.07
C LEU A 28 22.66 -9.05 25.60
N ALA A 29 23.26 -7.90 25.94
CA ALA A 29 22.84 -6.58 25.48
C ALA A 29 23.11 -6.36 23.98
N LEU A 30 24.19 -6.96 23.44
CA LEU A 30 24.47 -6.95 22.00
C LEU A 30 23.58 -7.93 21.22
N ALA A 31 23.14 -9.04 21.84
CA ALA A 31 22.20 -9.98 21.25
C ALA A 31 20.74 -9.45 21.22
N SER A 32 20.38 -8.53 22.12
CA SER A 32 19.07 -7.87 22.14
C SER A 32 18.96 -6.69 21.17
N GLY A 33 20.03 -6.37 20.44
CA GLY A 33 20.06 -5.38 19.35
C GLY A 33 19.49 -5.89 18.01
N SER A 34 18.78 -7.05 17.98
CA SER A 34 17.94 -7.40 16.85
C SER A 34 16.78 -6.39 16.81
N GLY A 35 16.93 -5.37 15.98
CA GLY A 35 15.88 -4.39 15.72
C GLY A 35 14.57 -5.14 15.50
N LEU A 36 13.53 -4.73 16.19
CA LEU A 36 12.18 -5.21 15.96
C LEU A 36 11.89 -4.96 14.47
N ARG A 37 11.98 -6.03 13.67
CA ARG A 37 11.61 -5.98 12.26
C ARG A 37 10.10 -5.86 12.24
N ALA A 38 9.60 -4.74 11.75
CA ALA A 38 8.18 -4.59 11.47
C ALA A 38 7.90 -5.17 10.07
N GLN A 39 6.70 -5.69 9.89
CA GLN A 39 6.15 -6.03 8.60
C GLN A 39 5.89 -4.75 7.80
N GLU A 40 5.79 -4.87 6.48
CA GLU A 40 5.62 -3.72 5.59
C GLU A 40 4.27 -3.02 5.78
N LEU A 41 3.21 -3.80 6.02
CA LEU A 41 1.84 -3.31 6.07
C LEU A 41 1.32 -3.14 7.50
N ASN A 42 0.56 -2.07 7.72
CA ASN A 42 -0.32 -1.87 8.86
C ASN A 42 -1.77 -1.85 8.34
N CYS A 43 -2.36 -3.04 8.22
CA CYS A 43 -3.61 -3.24 7.53
C CYS A 43 -4.80 -3.38 8.49
N GLU A 44 -5.83 -2.55 8.27
CA GLU A 44 -7.15 -2.69 8.86
C GLU A 44 -8.05 -3.45 7.87
N VAL A 45 -8.70 -4.51 8.33
CA VAL A 45 -9.63 -5.32 7.53
C VAL A 45 -11.03 -5.20 8.13
N THR A 46 -12.02 -5.02 7.27
CA THR A 46 -13.44 -5.00 7.66
C THR A 46 -14.26 -5.77 6.64
N ILE A 47 -15.14 -6.65 7.12
CA ILE A 47 -16.06 -7.42 6.27
C ILE A 47 -17.50 -7.00 6.57
N ASN A 48 -18.18 -6.45 5.57
CA ASN A 48 -19.59 -6.10 5.65
C ASN A 48 -20.45 -7.25 5.08
N THR A 49 -21.36 -7.74 5.91
CA THR A 49 -22.30 -8.83 5.59
C THR A 49 -23.76 -8.42 5.67
N ASP A 50 -24.06 -7.12 5.63
CA ASP A 50 -25.43 -6.60 5.82
C ASP A 50 -26.42 -7.07 4.74
N GLN A 51 -25.90 -7.44 3.57
CA GLN A 51 -26.71 -7.96 2.45
C GLN A 51 -27.08 -9.44 2.61
N LEU A 52 -26.40 -10.17 3.51
CA LEU A 52 -26.63 -11.59 3.72
C LEU A 52 -27.79 -11.85 4.70
N GLN A 53 -28.66 -12.79 4.33
CA GLN A 53 -29.72 -13.26 5.19
C GLN A 53 -29.48 -14.72 5.60
N ASN A 54 -29.77 -15.05 6.87
CA ASN A 54 -29.68 -16.43 7.40
C ASN A 54 -28.31 -17.11 7.28
N VAL A 55 -27.22 -16.36 7.37
CA VAL A 55 -25.84 -16.88 7.32
C VAL A 55 -25.20 -16.83 8.70
N ASN A 56 -24.39 -17.83 9.03
CA ASN A 56 -23.55 -17.79 10.23
C ASN A 56 -22.47 -16.71 10.08
N ARG A 57 -22.59 -15.63 10.84
CA ARG A 57 -21.65 -14.49 10.79
C ARG A 57 -20.28 -14.82 11.39
N ASP A 58 -20.14 -15.86 12.21
CA ASP A 58 -18.87 -16.25 12.80
C ASP A 58 -17.82 -16.63 11.75
N VAL A 59 -18.28 -17.14 10.58
CA VAL A 59 -17.40 -17.42 9.43
C VAL A 59 -16.68 -16.15 8.98
N PHE A 60 -17.39 -15.04 8.88
CA PHE A 60 -16.84 -13.76 8.41
C PHE A 60 -16.00 -13.05 9.48
N THR A 61 -16.35 -13.20 10.76
CA THR A 61 -15.52 -12.71 11.87
C THR A 61 -14.16 -13.43 11.85
N THR A 62 -14.16 -14.76 11.69
CA THR A 62 -12.93 -15.55 11.58
C THR A 62 -12.12 -15.19 10.34
N LEU A 63 -12.79 -14.97 9.19
CA LEU A 63 -12.14 -14.55 7.95
C LEU A 63 -11.48 -13.16 8.11
N GLU A 64 -12.18 -12.21 8.72
CA GLU A 64 -11.67 -10.86 8.97
C GLU A 64 -10.41 -10.89 9.84
N GLU A 65 -10.42 -11.67 10.92
CA GLU A 65 -9.27 -11.86 11.79
C GLU A 65 -8.10 -12.52 11.04
N SER A 66 -8.37 -13.57 10.27
CA SER A 66 -7.35 -14.29 9.48
C SER A 66 -6.73 -13.39 8.41
N MET A 67 -7.52 -12.60 7.69
CA MET A 67 -7.00 -11.64 6.71
C MET A 67 -6.17 -10.53 7.37
N ARG A 68 -6.63 -10.00 8.50
CA ARG A 68 -5.89 -8.97 9.25
C ARG A 68 -4.56 -9.52 9.76
N GLU A 69 -4.55 -10.73 10.32
CA GLU A 69 -3.32 -11.41 10.75
C GLU A 69 -2.40 -11.63 9.55
N TYR A 70 -2.92 -12.16 8.45
CA TYR A 70 -2.16 -12.40 7.23
C TYR A 70 -1.39 -11.18 6.75
N PHE A 71 -2.04 -10.02 6.62
CA PHE A 71 -1.38 -8.80 6.18
C PHE A 71 -0.37 -8.26 7.20
N ASN A 72 -0.66 -8.37 8.48
CA ASN A 72 0.13 -7.73 9.52
C ASN A 72 1.26 -8.61 10.08
N THR A 73 1.33 -9.89 9.69
CA THR A 73 2.38 -10.82 10.14
C THR A 73 3.24 -11.37 9.01
N THR A 74 2.78 -11.28 7.76
CA THR A 74 3.53 -11.74 6.59
C THR A 74 4.64 -10.75 6.23
N HIS A 75 5.82 -11.25 5.92
CA HIS A 75 6.90 -10.52 5.27
C HIS A 75 6.79 -10.71 3.76
N PHE A 76 6.40 -9.65 3.05
CA PHE A 76 6.23 -9.66 1.59
C PHE A 76 7.54 -9.40 0.86
N THR A 77 8.45 -8.63 1.46
CA THR A 77 9.73 -8.24 0.89
C THR A 77 10.90 -8.61 1.81
N ASN A 78 12.13 -8.36 1.36
CA ASN A 78 13.33 -8.47 2.18
C ASN A 78 13.69 -7.15 2.87
N ASP A 79 12.93 -6.09 2.63
CA ASP A 79 13.17 -4.78 3.18
C ASP A 79 12.88 -4.75 4.69
N GLN A 80 13.53 -3.82 5.38
CA GLN A 80 13.36 -3.65 6.81
C GLN A 80 12.60 -2.35 7.07
N TYR A 81 11.39 -2.49 7.59
CA TYR A 81 10.55 -1.37 7.98
C TYR A 81 10.66 -1.12 9.49
N ALA A 82 10.76 0.13 9.90
CA ALA A 82 10.51 0.51 11.28
C ALA A 82 8.99 0.55 11.54
N LEU A 83 8.58 0.50 12.80
CA LEU A 83 7.14 0.52 13.15
C LEU A 83 6.38 1.73 12.60
N ASN A 84 7.05 2.88 12.51
CA ASN A 84 6.50 4.12 11.97
C ASN A 84 6.64 4.27 10.44
N GLU A 85 7.27 3.31 9.78
CA GLU A 85 7.43 3.27 8.31
C GLU A 85 6.44 2.30 7.66
N ARG A 86 5.67 1.54 8.45
CA ARG A 86 4.64 0.64 7.93
C ARG A 86 3.62 1.41 7.12
N ILE A 87 3.18 0.80 6.02
CA ILE A 87 2.22 1.39 5.10
C ILE A 87 0.81 1.19 5.66
N ASP A 88 0.16 2.28 6.05
CA ASP A 88 -1.23 2.24 6.49
C ASP A 88 -2.15 1.91 5.33
N CYS A 89 -2.92 0.83 5.47
CA CYS A 89 -3.86 0.39 4.45
C CYS A 89 -5.15 -0.19 5.05
N ARG A 90 -6.20 -0.21 4.22
CA ARG A 90 -7.52 -0.73 4.57
C ARG A 90 -8.05 -1.64 3.50
N PHE A 91 -8.61 -2.77 3.93
CA PHE A 91 -9.37 -3.69 3.12
C PHE A 91 -10.82 -3.72 3.61
N PHE A 92 -11.74 -3.40 2.72
CA PHE A 92 -13.16 -3.44 3.01
C PHE A 92 -13.83 -4.40 2.03
N LEU A 93 -14.24 -5.60 2.51
CA LEU A 93 -14.97 -6.58 1.73
C LEU A 93 -16.48 -6.42 1.97
N THR A 94 -17.24 -6.15 0.93
CA THR A 94 -18.69 -6.21 0.96
C THR A 94 -19.13 -7.54 0.38
N VAL A 95 -19.69 -8.42 1.20
CA VAL A 95 -20.18 -9.72 0.77
C VAL A 95 -21.60 -9.58 0.25
N ALA A 96 -21.81 -9.95 -1.03
CA ALA A 96 -23.10 -9.94 -1.68
C ALA A 96 -23.79 -11.31 -1.63
N ASP A 97 -23.01 -12.41 -1.68
CA ASP A 97 -23.51 -13.77 -1.61
C ASP A 97 -22.50 -14.70 -0.94
N TYR A 98 -23.03 -15.72 -0.25
CA TYR A 98 -22.26 -16.80 0.33
C TYR A 98 -23.03 -18.11 0.24
N THR A 99 -22.64 -18.95 -0.70
CA THR A 99 -23.27 -20.23 -0.98
C THR A 99 -22.21 -21.28 -1.22
N ASP A 100 -22.37 -22.48 -0.65
CA ASP A 100 -21.44 -23.62 -0.81
C ASP A 100 -19.97 -23.26 -0.48
N ASN A 101 -19.75 -22.46 0.56
CA ASN A 101 -18.44 -21.92 0.96
C ASN A 101 -17.78 -20.99 -0.07
N VAL A 102 -18.52 -20.49 -1.06
CA VAL A 102 -18.06 -19.50 -2.02
C VAL A 102 -18.54 -18.12 -1.61
N VAL A 103 -17.63 -17.21 -1.40
CA VAL A 103 -17.84 -15.79 -1.11
C VAL A 103 -17.84 -15.02 -2.41
N LYS A 104 -18.89 -14.23 -2.66
CA LYS A 104 -18.98 -13.28 -3.79
C LYS A 104 -19.20 -11.88 -3.27
N GLY A 105 -18.48 -10.92 -3.82
CA GLY A 105 -18.62 -9.55 -3.38
C GLY A 105 -17.67 -8.57 -4.05
N ASP A 106 -17.48 -7.43 -3.41
CA ASP A 106 -16.56 -6.36 -3.85
C ASP A 106 -15.53 -6.11 -2.77
N ILE A 107 -14.28 -5.90 -3.15
CA ILE A 107 -13.21 -5.47 -2.24
C ILE A 107 -12.85 -4.01 -2.55
N GLN A 108 -12.86 -3.14 -1.54
CA GLN A 108 -12.26 -1.83 -1.62
C GLN A 108 -10.91 -1.83 -0.90
N VAL A 109 -9.87 -1.39 -1.59
CA VAL A 109 -8.51 -1.30 -1.08
C VAL A 109 -8.07 0.15 -1.06
N GLN A 110 -7.56 0.59 0.10
CA GLN A 110 -7.01 1.92 0.27
C GLN A 110 -5.63 1.84 0.91
N SER A 111 -4.71 2.71 0.49
CA SER A 111 -3.48 2.97 1.21
C SER A 111 -3.20 4.46 1.32
N THR A 112 -2.52 4.85 2.38
CA THR A 112 -2.14 6.23 2.64
C THR A 112 -0.65 6.34 2.91
N ARG A 113 -0.10 7.52 2.65
CA ARG A 113 1.30 7.86 2.84
C ARG A 113 1.41 9.17 3.63
N PRO A 114 2.26 9.26 4.65
CA PRO A 114 2.54 10.53 5.31
C PRO A 114 3.25 11.49 4.36
N VAL A 115 2.87 12.78 4.40
CA VAL A 115 3.58 13.85 3.68
C VAL A 115 4.68 14.41 4.57
N TYR A 116 5.87 14.58 4.00
CA TYR A 116 7.06 15.00 4.73
C TYR A 116 6.81 16.25 5.59
N ASN A 117 7.21 16.15 6.85
CA ASN A 117 7.15 17.20 7.86
C ASN A 117 5.78 17.90 7.99
N SER A 118 4.70 17.14 7.84
CA SER A 118 3.33 17.59 8.04
C SER A 118 2.50 16.55 8.81
N ALA A 119 1.36 16.96 9.35
CA ALA A 119 0.38 16.04 9.93
C ALA A 119 -0.58 15.46 8.87
N TYR A 120 -0.38 15.79 7.59
CA TYR A 120 -1.23 15.37 6.51
C TYR A 120 -0.79 14.01 5.96
N THR A 121 -1.76 13.12 5.75
CA THR A 121 -1.58 11.86 5.02
C THR A 121 -2.29 11.93 3.68
N THR A 122 -1.58 11.57 2.61
CA THR A 122 -2.12 11.54 1.25
C THR A 122 -2.57 10.14 0.88
N THR A 123 -3.66 10.02 0.14
CA THR A 123 -4.13 8.73 -0.38
C THR A 123 -3.24 8.31 -1.55
N ALA A 124 -2.53 7.19 -1.42
CA ALA A 124 -1.72 6.62 -2.50
C ALA A 124 -2.56 5.69 -3.39
N LEU A 125 -3.47 4.92 -2.81
CA LEU A 125 -4.37 4.00 -3.50
C LEU A 125 -5.79 4.15 -2.96
N ASN A 126 -6.77 4.20 -3.86
CA ASN A 126 -8.18 3.99 -3.56
C ASN A 126 -8.81 3.25 -4.75
N PHE A 127 -9.00 1.95 -4.61
CA PHE A 127 -9.47 1.08 -5.69
C PHE A 127 -10.59 0.16 -5.23
N LYS A 128 -11.59 -0.03 -6.09
CA LYS A 128 -12.68 -0.97 -5.86
C LYS A 128 -12.61 -2.09 -6.90
N ASP A 129 -12.24 -3.29 -6.45
CA ASP A 129 -12.28 -4.54 -7.20
C ASP A 129 -13.68 -5.13 -7.09
N LYS A 130 -14.37 -5.22 -8.20
CA LYS A 130 -15.76 -5.70 -8.27
C LYS A 130 -15.81 -7.16 -8.67
N ASN A 131 -16.89 -7.83 -8.26
CA ASN A 131 -17.15 -9.21 -8.63
C ASN A 131 -16.01 -10.16 -8.22
N VAL A 132 -15.49 -9.96 -7.02
CA VAL A 132 -14.51 -10.88 -6.43
C VAL A 132 -15.23 -12.14 -5.99
N GLU A 133 -14.69 -13.30 -6.36
CA GLU A 133 -15.21 -14.62 -5.99
C GLU A 133 -14.07 -15.49 -5.48
N PHE A 134 -14.26 -16.16 -4.34
CA PHE A 134 -13.29 -17.10 -3.78
C PHE A 134 -13.96 -18.08 -2.81
N SER A 135 -13.40 -19.26 -2.68
CA SER A 135 -13.82 -20.23 -1.67
C SER A 135 -13.18 -19.96 -0.33
N TYR A 136 -13.94 -20.12 0.76
CA TYR A 136 -13.42 -20.02 2.12
C TYR A 136 -14.24 -20.91 3.07
N GLN A 137 -13.56 -21.73 3.86
CA GLN A 137 -14.12 -22.49 4.97
C GLN A 137 -13.67 -21.91 6.30
N GLN A 138 -14.58 -21.85 7.26
CA GLN A 138 -14.27 -21.32 8.59
C GLN A 138 -13.05 -22.03 9.21
N GLY A 139 -12.04 -21.26 9.61
CA GLY A 139 -10.81 -21.78 10.21
C GLY A 139 -9.79 -22.32 9.21
N GLU A 140 -10.01 -22.18 7.91
CA GLU A 140 -9.01 -22.48 6.90
C GLU A 140 -7.82 -21.51 7.03
N PRO A 141 -6.57 -22.02 7.19
CA PRO A 141 -5.42 -21.17 7.33
C PRO A 141 -5.07 -20.46 6.01
N LEU A 142 -4.76 -19.17 6.09
CA LEU A 142 -4.22 -18.41 4.98
C LEU A 142 -2.70 -18.57 4.95
N ILE A 143 -2.17 -19.28 3.95
CA ILE A 143 -0.75 -19.59 3.84
C ILE A 143 -0.10 -18.70 2.78
N PHE A 144 0.92 -17.94 3.17
CA PHE A 144 1.72 -17.16 2.24
C PHE A 144 2.68 -18.04 1.46
N THR A 145 2.61 -17.95 0.13
CA THR A 145 3.52 -18.63 -0.78
C THR A 145 3.98 -17.65 -1.86
N VAL A 146 5.26 -17.68 -2.20
CA VAL A 146 5.85 -16.71 -3.15
C VAL A 146 5.67 -17.17 -4.60
N ASN A 147 5.73 -18.50 -4.84
CA ASN A 147 5.85 -19.05 -6.19
C ASN A 147 4.71 -20.01 -6.56
N THR A 148 3.72 -20.14 -5.72
CA THR A 148 2.55 -20.99 -5.95
C THR A 148 1.27 -20.24 -5.63
N MET A 149 0.19 -20.57 -6.29
CA MET A 149 -1.14 -20.08 -5.98
C MET A 149 -1.88 -21.18 -5.24
N GLU A 150 -2.00 -21.06 -3.92
CA GLU A 150 -2.72 -22.03 -3.08
C GLU A 150 -4.22 -21.98 -3.35
N ASN A 151 -4.78 -20.78 -3.30
CA ASN A 151 -6.18 -20.53 -3.60
C ASN A 151 -6.40 -19.09 -4.09
N GLN A 152 -7.62 -18.81 -4.56
CA GLN A 152 -7.98 -17.50 -5.11
C GLN A 152 -7.88 -16.38 -4.06
N LEU A 153 -8.29 -16.64 -2.82
CA LEU A 153 -8.25 -15.63 -1.76
C LEU A 153 -6.82 -15.17 -1.49
N THR A 154 -5.88 -16.10 -1.25
CA THR A 154 -4.47 -15.74 -0.98
C THR A 154 -3.81 -15.07 -2.17
N ALA A 155 -4.17 -15.43 -3.42
CA ALA A 155 -3.70 -14.74 -4.62
C ALA A 155 -4.17 -13.27 -4.66
N ILE A 156 -5.43 -13.01 -4.30
CA ILE A 156 -5.98 -11.65 -4.22
C ILE A 156 -5.27 -10.84 -3.12
N LEU A 157 -5.09 -11.42 -1.93
CA LEU A 157 -4.41 -10.76 -0.82
C LEU A 157 -2.97 -10.40 -1.17
N ASN A 158 -2.23 -11.36 -1.76
CA ASN A 158 -0.85 -11.15 -2.23
C ASN A 158 -0.78 -10.06 -3.29
N PHE A 159 -1.70 -10.08 -4.25
CA PHE A 159 -1.74 -9.06 -5.29
C PHE A 159 -1.87 -7.65 -4.69
N TYR A 160 -2.81 -7.43 -3.79
CA TYR A 160 -2.99 -6.10 -3.21
C TYR A 160 -1.89 -5.71 -2.24
N ALA A 161 -1.32 -6.66 -1.48
CA ALA A 161 -0.15 -6.40 -0.65
C ALA A 161 1.02 -5.86 -1.48
N TYR A 162 1.41 -6.59 -2.53
CA TYR A 162 2.48 -6.15 -3.42
C TYR A 162 2.14 -4.89 -4.21
N PHE A 163 0.86 -4.69 -4.57
CA PHE A 163 0.45 -3.48 -5.28
C PHE A 163 0.57 -2.23 -4.40
N ILE A 164 0.20 -2.32 -3.12
CA ILE A 164 0.38 -1.25 -2.14
C ILE A 164 1.87 -0.95 -1.95
N ILE A 165 2.70 -1.97 -1.75
CA ILE A 165 4.15 -1.83 -1.58
C ILE A 165 4.79 -1.21 -2.83
N ALA A 166 4.38 -1.65 -4.02
CA ALA A 166 4.88 -1.12 -5.29
C ALA A 166 4.57 0.37 -5.46
N LEU A 167 3.32 0.76 -5.20
CA LEU A 167 2.93 2.17 -5.29
C LEU A 167 3.63 3.01 -4.24
N ASP A 168 3.74 2.53 -3.01
CA ASP A 168 4.45 3.22 -1.94
C ASP A 168 5.90 3.47 -2.33
N GLY A 169 6.63 2.45 -2.79
CA GLY A 169 7.99 2.57 -3.30
C GLY A 169 8.14 3.62 -4.40
N ASP A 170 7.22 3.64 -5.37
CA ASP A 170 7.20 4.63 -6.44
C ASP A 170 6.90 6.06 -5.95
N THR A 171 6.27 6.24 -4.79
CA THR A 171 6.07 7.57 -4.21
C THR A 171 7.32 8.14 -3.55
N PHE A 172 8.30 7.31 -3.19
CA PHE A 172 9.55 7.71 -2.51
C PHE A 172 10.75 7.79 -3.44
N ALA A 173 10.84 6.92 -4.44
CA ALA A 173 11.95 6.86 -5.40
C ALA A 173 11.46 6.57 -6.82
N PRO A 174 12.16 7.10 -7.86
CA PRO A 174 11.84 6.72 -9.24
C PRO A 174 11.96 5.20 -9.40
N HIS A 175 10.87 4.55 -9.81
CA HIS A 175 10.79 3.10 -9.96
C HIS A 175 11.12 2.30 -8.68
N GLY A 176 10.90 2.91 -7.50
CA GLY A 176 11.17 2.26 -6.22
C GLY A 176 10.35 0.98 -5.96
N GLY A 177 9.24 0.81 -6.68
CA GLY A 177 8.38 -0.37 -6.62
C GLY A 177 8.74 -1.51 -7.57
N ASP A 178 9.86 -1.48 -8.31
CA ASP A 178 10.18 -2.43 -9.37
C ASP A 178 10.11 -3.89 -8.91
N GLU A 179 10.72 -4.24 -7.78
CA GLU A 179 10.71 -5.61 -7.26
C GLU A 179 9.28 -6.08 -6.96
N ALA A 180 8.46 -5.24 -6.35
CA ALA A 180 7.07 -5.57 -6.06
C ALA A 180 6.23 -5.70 -7.34
N PHE A 181 6.47 -4.88 -8.38
CA PHE A 181 5.82 -5.04 -9.68
C PHE A 181 6.23 -6.35 -10.39
N GLU A 182 7.47 -6.81 -10.26
CA GLU A 182 7.86 -8.14 -10.78
C GLU A 182 7.11 -9.26 -10.06
N ARG A 183 6.93 -9.17 -8.74
CA ARG A 183 6.10 -10.11 -7.97
C ARG A 183 4.64 -10.11 -8.45
N LEU A 184 4.09 -8.93 -8.71
CA LEU A 184 2.73 -8.79 -9.25
C LEU A 184 2.59 -9.46 -10.62
N ARG A 185 3.57 -9.32 -11.52
CA ARG A 185 3.56 -10.01 -12.82
C ARG A 185 3.52 -11.53 -12.65
N ALA A 186 4.34 -12.06 -11.73
CA ALA A 186 4.35 -13.49 -11.46
C ALA A 186 3.01 -13.98 -10.91
N ILE A 187 2.39 -13.25 -9.97
CA ILE A 187 1.08 -13.58 -9.41
C ILE A 187 0.01 -13.60 -10.50
N VAL A 188 -0.06 -12.54 -11.32
CA VAL A 188 -1.05 -12.45 -12.41
C VAL A 188 -0.85 -13.57 -13.42
N GLN A 189 0.39 -13.88 -13.80
CA GLN A 189 0.69 -14.96 -14.73
C GLN A 189 0.25 -16.33 -14.19
N MET A 190 0.52 -16.63 -12.93
CA MET A 190 0.07 -17.87 -12.28
C MET A 190 -1.46 -17.94 -12.21
N ALA A 191 -2.09 -16.85 -11.78
CA ALA A 191 -3.53 -16.80 -11.58
C ALA A 191 -4.32 -16.83 -12.90
N GLN A 192 -3.76 -16.36 -14.02
CA GLN A 192 -4.39 -16.49 -15.34
C GLN A 192 -4.63 -17.94 -15.74
N SER A 193 -3.78 -18.87 -15.29
CA SER A 193 -3.88 -20.30 -15.63
C SER A 193 -4.89 -21.05 -14.74
N SER A 194 -5.33 -20.48 -13.61
CA SER A 194 -6.28 -21.12 -12.68
C SER A 194 -7.71 -21.16 -13.21
N GLY A 195 -8.04 -20.31 -14.18
CA GLY A 195 -9.42 -20.15 -14.66
C GLY A 195 -10.29 -19.22 -13.83
N GLU A 196 -9.77 -18.71 -12.71
CA GLU A 196 -10.45 -17.78 -11.83
C GLU A 196 -10.59 -16.37 -12.42
N GLY A 197 -11.64 -15.64 -12.03
CA GLY A 197 -11.95 -14.32 -12.56
C GLY A 197 -11.00 -13.21 -12.08
N GLY A 198 -10.89 -12.14 -12.88
CA GLY A 198 -10.18 -10.91 -12.52
C GLY A 198 -8.69 -10.88 -12.88
N TRP A 199 -8.17 -11.91 -13.56
CA TRP A 199 -6.75 -12.03 -13.88
C TRP A 199 -6.41 -11.84 -15.36
N LYS A 200 -7.40 -11.62 -16.23
CA LYS A 200 -7.20 -11.39 -17.66
C LYS A 200 -7.68 -10.00 -18.06
N ALA A 201 -6.78 -9.15 -18.49
CA ALA A 201 -7.06 -7.73 -18.78
C ALA A 201 -8.14 -7.49 -19.84
N PHE A 202 -8.31 -8.45 -20.77
CA PHE A 202 -9.34 -8.33 -21.83
C PHE A 202 -10.78 -8.62 -21.34
N GLU A 203 -10.96 -9.25 -20.17
CA GLU A 203 -12.28 -9.56 -19.60
C GLU A 203 -12.91 -8.32 -18.94
N ASP A 204 -12.08 -7.49 -18.27
CA ASP A 204 -12.54 -6.23 -17.66
C ASP A 204 -11.36 -5.23 -17.61
N LYS A 205 -11.62 -4.00 -18.02
CA LYS A 205 -10.62 -2.90 -17.97
C LYS A 205 -10.31 -2.41 -16.55
N LYS A 206 -11.00 -2.92 -15.54
CA LYS A 206 -10.84 -2.52 -14.12
C LYS A 206 -10.56 -3.69 -13.19
N ASN A 207 -10.09 -4.81 -13.73
CA ASN A 207 -9.67 -5.94 -12.91
C ASN A 207 -8.18 -5.84 -12.50
N ARG A 208 -7.70 -6.82 -11.73
CA ARG A 208 -6.32 -6.88 -11.22
C ARG A 208 -5.26 -6.90 -12.33
N ALA A 209 -5.52 -7.63 -13.42
CA ALA A 209 -4.59 -7.66 -14.56
C ALA A 209 -4.53 -6.32 -15.30
N ALA A 210 -5.66 -5.66 -15.53
CA ALA A 210 -5.72 -4.32 -16.10
C ALA A 210 -5.05 -3.29 -15.18
N LEU A 211 -5.23 -3.44 -13.85
CA LEU A 211 -4.60 -2.60 -12.84
C LEU A 211 -3.07 -2.71 -12.90
N LEU A 212 -2.51 -3.92 -13.00
CA LEU A 212 -1.07 -4.12 -13.20
C LEU A 212 -0.59 -3.50 -14.51
N GLY A 213 -1.30 -3.74 -15.62
CA GLY A 213 -0.95 -3.18 -16.94
C GLY A 213 -0.87 -1.65 -16.94
N ALA A 214 -1.75 -0.97 -16.19
CA ALA A 214 -1.77 0.48 -16.08
C ALA A 214 -0.47 1.12 -15.52
N PHE A 215 0.37 0.33 -14.86
CA PHE A 215 1.65 0.77 -14.30
C PHE A 215 2.87 0.11 -14.94
N THR A 216 2.68 -0.95 -15.71
CA THR A 216 3.80 -1.75 -16.22
C THR A 216 3.90 -1.81 -17.74
N GLU A 217 2.86 -1.40 -18.46
CA GLU A 217 2.91 -1.33 -19.93
C GLU A 217 3.65 -0.07 -20.40
N PRO A 218 4.44 -0.13 -21.50
CA PRO A 218 5.23 1.01 -21.97
C PRO A 218 4.41 2.27 -22.23
N GLN A 219 3.16 2.12 -22.70
CA GLN A 219 2.27 3.24 -23.02
C GLN A 219 1.78 4.00 -21.78
N THR A 220 1.79 3.35 -20.63
CA THR A 220 1.24 3.87 -19.37
C THR A 220 2.27 3.99 -18.24
N SER A 221 3.52 3.60 -18.48
CA SER A 221 4.62 3.67 -17.51
C SER A 221 4.85 5.09 -16.94
N ALA A 222 4.43 6.14 -17.67
CA ALA A 222 4.44 7.51 -17.17
C ALA A 222 3.62 7.71 -15.87
N SER A 223 2.70 6.79 -15.54
CA SER A 223 1.97 6.80 -14.27
C SER A 223 2.90 6.62 -13.07
N ARG A 224 3.97 5.82 -13.18
CA ARG A 224 4.95 5.59 -12.12
C ARG A 224 5.83 6.82 -11.89
N ASP A 225 6.34 7.43 -12.95
CA ASP A 225 7.09 8.68 -12.87
C ASP A 225 6.24 9.80 -12.24
N MET A 226 4.95 9.84 -12.58
CA MET A 226 4.01 10.78 -12.00
C MET A 226 3.87 10.57 -10.48
N LEU A 227 3.81 9.33 -9.98
CA LEU A 227 3.72 9.06 -8.55
C LEU A 227 4.89 9.67 -7.79
N TYR A 228 6.12 9.46 -8.26
CA TYR A 228 7.31 10.07 -7.66
C TYR A 228 7.25 11.60 -7.71
N GLN A 229 6.98 12.16 -8.89
CA GLN A 229 6.95 13.61 -9.07
C GLN A 229 5.86 14.28 -8.23
N TYR A 230 4.68 13.70 -8.19
CA TYR A 230 3.56 14.21 -7.43
C TYR A 230 3.82 14.21 -5.92
N HIS A 231 4.31 13.08 -5.39
CA HIS A 231 4.47 12.90 -3.95
C HIS A 231 5.81 13.46 -3.45
N ARG A 232 6.94 12.92 -3.96
CA ARG A 232 8.26 13.24 -3.41
C ARG A 232 8.73 14.64 -3.77
N THR A 233 8.62 15.01 -5.06
CA THR A 233 9.07 16.33 -5.52
C THR A 233 7.97 17.38 -5.49
N GLY A 234 6.71 16.97 -5.34
CA GLY A 234 5.53 17.82 -5.23
C GLY A 234 5.10 18.04 -3.79
N LEU A 235 4.31 17.12 -3.22
CA LEU A 235 3.72 17.27 -1.88
C LEU A 235 4.75 17.44 -0.78
N ASP A 236 5.83 16.64 -0.76
CA ASP A 236 6.87 16.73 0.26
C ASP A 236 7.66 18.05 0.17
N GLU A 237 7.84 18.61 -1.03
CA GLU A 237 8.51 19.91 -1.24
C GLU A 237 7.65 21.08 -0.76
N MET A 238 6.33 20.92 -0.66
CA MET A 238 5.44 21.99 -0.21
C MET A 238 5.75 22.47 1.21
N PHE A 239 6.38 21.66 2.04
CA PHE A 239 6.84 22.09 3.36
C PHE A 239 7.88 23.21 3.26
N LEU A 240 8.83 23.12 2.33
CA LEU A 240 9.87 24.12 2.11
C LEU A 240 9.39 25.27 1.24
N SER A 241 8.64 24.97 0.20
CA SER A 241 8.14 25.95 -0.76
C SER A 241 6.82 25.48 -1.37
N PRO A 242 5.67 25.97 -0.86
CA PRO A 242 4.36 25.61 -1.41
C PRO A 242 4.23 25.86 -2.91
N ASP A 243 4.83 26.94 -3.42
CA ASP A 243 4.76 27.31 -4.83
C ASP A 243 5.56 26.35 -5.70
N LYS A 244 6.78 25.96 -5.29
CA LYS A 244 7.58 24.96 -6.02
C LYS A 244 6.91 23.60 -6.00
N GLY A 245 6.40 23.17 -4.84
CA GLY A 245 5.68 21.91 -4.72
C GLY A 245 4.46 21.86 -5.65
N ARG A 246 3.62 22.90 -5.69
CA ARG A 246 2.50 23.01 -6.64
C ARG A 246 2.95 22.98 -8.09
N GLN A 247 4.03 23.69 -8.43
CA GLN A 247 4.59 23.67 -9.77
C GLN A 247 4.95 22.23 -10.18
N ARG A 248 5.63 21.45 -9.33
CA ARG A 248 5.98 20.05 -9.58
C ARG A 248 4.76 19.16 -9.73
N ILE A 249 3.74 19.38 -8.88
CA ILE A 249 2.46 18.69 -9.02
C ILE A 249 1.86 19.01 -10.39
N THR A 250 1.77 20.30 -10.79
CA THR A 250 1.23 20.71 -12.10
C THR A 250 1.98 20.06 -13.26
N GLU A 251 3.31 19.99 -13.19
CA GLU A 251 4.15 19.35 -14.21
C GLU A 251 3.86 17.83 -14.30
N SER A 252 3.70 17.15 -13.15
CA SER A 252 3.42 15.72 -13.10
C SER A 252 2.08 15.32 -13.71
N LEU A 253 1.06 16.20 -13.63
CA LEU A 253 -0.26 15.95 -14.21
C LEU A 253 -0.24 15.79 -15.75
N SER A 254 0.83 16.22 -16.42
CA SER A 254 0.99 16.01 -17.86
C SER A 254 1.03 14.52 -18.24
N ALA A 255 1.41 13.64 -17.32
CA ALA A 255 1.38 12.19 -17.51
C ALA A 255 -0.04 11.67 -17.71
N LEU A 256 -1.02 12.24 -17.00
CA LEU A 256 -2.43 11.86 -17.16
C LEU A 256 -2.95 12.16 -18.58
N ASP A 257 -2.53 13.29 -19.18
CA ASP A 257 -2.93 13.61 -20.54
C ASP A 257 -2.34 12.61 -21.56
N LYS A 258 -1.09 12.19 -21.37
CA LYS A 258 -0.46 11.16 -22.21
C LYS A 258 -1.19 9.82 -22.10
N ILE A 259 -1.54 9.39 -20.87
CA ILE A 259 -2.29 8.16 -20.63
C ILE A 259 -3.67 8.26 -21.29
N TYR A 260 -4.37 9.39 -21.12
CA TYR A 260 -5.69 9.61 -21.72
C TYR A 260 -5.66 9.57 -23.25
N GLN A 261 -4.62 10.12 -23.88
CA GLN A 261 -4.46 10.08 -25.34
C GLN A 261 -4.20 8.65 -25.84
N SER A 262 -3.51 7.83 -25.05
CA SER A 262 -3.23 6.43 -25.39
C SER A 262 -4.42 5.51 -25.14
N ASP A 263 -5.05 5.61 -23.96
CA ASP A 263 -6.22 4.84 -23.56
C ASP A 263 -7.11 5.68 -22.61
N PRO A 264 -8.18 6.31 -23.12
CA PRO A 264 -9.09 7.12 -22.32
C PRO A 264 -9.83 6.35 -21.21
N MET A 265 -9.86 5.01 -21.30
CA MET A 265 -10.51 4.13 -20.33
C MET A 265 -9.51 3.47 -19.37
N ASN A 266 -8.25 3.87 -19.41
CA ASN A 266 -7.21 3.32 -18.56
C ASN A 266 -7.55 3.46 -17.08
N VAL A 267 -7.37 2.40 -16.31
CA VAL A 267 -7.71 2.38 -14.88
C VAL A 267 -6.87 3.34 -14.05
N ALA A 268 -5.64 3.69 -14.48
CA ALA A 268 -4.80 4.68 -13.81
C ALA A 268 -5.50 6.05 -13.70
N LEU A 269 -6.27 6.45 -14.73
CA LEU A 269 -7.05 7.70 -14.69
C LEU A 269 -8.12 7.66 -13.60
N SER A 270 -8.81 6.52 -13.46
CA SER A 270 -9.82 6.35 -12.40
C SER A 270 -9.19 6.36 -11.02
N LEU A 271 -8.05 5.66 -10.84
CA LEU A 271 -7.31 5.64 -9.58
C LEU A 271 -6.88 7.03 -9.15
N PHE A 272 -6.29 7.79 -10.06
CA PHE A 272 -5.88 9.16 -9.79
C PHE A 272 -7.08 10.03 -9.38
N LYS A 273 -8.18 9.94 -10.12
CA LYS A 273 -9.41 10.66 -9.81
C LYS A 273 -9.90 10.39 -8.39
N ASP A 274 -9.99 9.11 -8.04
CA ASP A 274 -10.58 8.66 -6.77
C ASP A 274 -9.66 8.91 -5.57
N ALA A 275 -8.34 9.01 -5.80
CA ALA A 275 -7.37 9.29 -4.75
C ALA A 275 -7.03 10.77 -4.60
N LYS A 276 -7.03 11.57 -5.70
CA LYS A 276 -6.35 12.87 -5.74
C LYS A 276 -7.23 14.09 -6.03
N LEU A 277 -8.44 13.91 -6.56
CA LEU A 277 -9.21 15.07 -7.01
C LEU A 277 -9.57 16.04 -5.88
N ASP A 278 -9.93 15.51 -4.69
CA ASP A 278 -10.21 16.34 -3.51
C ASP A 278 -8.94 16.95 -2.91
N GLU A 279 -7.82 16.23 -2.98
CA GLU A 279 -6.52 16.76 -2.56
C GLU A 279 -6.08 17.93 -3.43
N LEU A 280 -6.27 17.83 -4.76
CA LEU A 280 -5.96 18.92 -5.68
C LEU A 280 -6.78 20.19 -5.40
N VAL A 281 -8.06 20.07 -5.03
CA VAL A 281 -8.87 21.23 -4.60
C VAL A 281 -8.17 21.98 -3.47
N ASN A 282 -7.66 21.26 -2.46
CA ASN A 282 -6.98 21.85 -1.31
C ASN A 282 -5.59 22.39 -1.68
N VAL A 283 -4.79 21.63 -2.45
CA VAL A 283 -3.45 22.02 -2.90
C VAL A 283 -3.49 23.35 -3.68
N TYR A 284 -4.49 23.54 -4.55
CA TYR A 284 -4.63 24.75 -5.37
C TYR A 284 -5.47 25.85 -4.73
N SER A 285 -5.99 25.69 -3.51
CA SER A 285 -6.85 26.69 -2.87
C SER A 285 -6.19 28.06 -2.76
N LYS A 286 -4.87 28.13 -2.54
CA LYS A 286 -4.07 29.35 -2.42
C LYS A 286 -3.23 29.65 -3.67
N ALA A 287 -3.41 28.91 -4.77
CA ALA A 287 -2.72 29.14 -6.02
C ALA A 287 -3.22 30.40 -6.75
N SER A 288 -2.45 30.92 -7.70
CA SER A 288 -2.90 31.99 -8.58
C SER A 288 -4.10 31.56 -9.44
N GLN A 289 -4.92 32.51 -9.86
CA GLN A 289 -6.06 32.21 -10.74
C GLN A 289 -5.61 31.51 -12.03
N THR A 290 -4.54 31.97 -12.67
CA THR A 290 -4.01 31.39 -13.88
C THR A 290 -3.59 29.93 -13.70
N GLU A 291 -2.96 29.61 -12.57
CA GLU A 291 -2.53 28.25 -12.25
C GLU A 291 -3.74 27.33 -12.03
N ARG A 292 -4.76 27.80 -11.28
CA ARG A 292 -6.00 27.05 -11.08
C ARG A 292 -6.75 26.80 -12.38
N GLU A 293 -6.84 27.80 -13.27
CA GLU A 293 -7.50 27.68 -14.55
C GLU A 293 -6.81 26.65 -15.46
N LYS A 294 -5.47 26.68 -15.52
CA LYS A 294 -4.68 25.71 -16.29
C LYS A 294 -4.93 24.25 -15.83
N VAL A 295 -4.92 24.02 -14.53
CA VAL A 295 -5.17 22.69 -13.97
C VAL A 295 -6.63 22.28 -14.16
N ALA A 296 -7.58 23.19 -13.94
CA ALA A 296 -9.00 22.93 -14.15
C ALA A 296 -9.33 22.58 -15.61
N GLU A 297 -8.66 23.21 -16.59
CA GLU A 297 -8.81 22.88 -18.00
C GLU A 297 -8.40 21.42 -18.28
N LEU A 298 -7.22 21.01 -17.82
CA LEU A 298 -6.76 19.63 -17.95
C LEU A 298 -7.73 18.65 -17.31
N LEU A 299 -8.11 18.90 -16.04
CA LEU A 299 -9.00 18.00 -15.31
C LEU A 299 -10.41 17.94 -15.93
N SER A 300 -10.92 19.03 -16.51
CA SER A 300 -12.21 19.04 -17.19
C SER A 300 -12.22 18.15 -18.44
N LYS A 301 -11.09 18.10 -19.15
CA LYS A 301 -10.89 17.21 -20.30
C LYS A 301 -10.89 15.75 -19.87
N LEU A 302 -10.17 15.43 -18.77
CA LEU A 302 -10.00 14.07 -18.30
C LEU A 302 -11.23 13.53 -17.55
N TYR A 303 -11.91 14.39 -16.78
CA TYR A 303 -12.98 14.00 -15.85
C TYR A 303 -14.24 14.89 -16.01
N PRO A 304 -14.93 14.82 -17.15
CA PRO A 304 -16.07 15.70 -17.42
C PRO A 304 -17.26 15.49 -16.45
N THR A 305 -17.33 14.35 -15.77
CA THR A 305 -18.35 14.07 -14.75
C THR A 305 -18.07 14.73 -13.39
N GLU A 306 -16.84 15.23 -13.17
CA GLU A 306 -16.38 15.78 -11.90
C GLU A 306 -16.40 17.31 -11.83
N MET A 307 -17.22 17.95 -12.68
CA MET A 307 -17.25 19.42 -12.82
C MET A 307 -17.49 20.16 -11.51
N LYS A 308 -18.20 19.56 -10.54
CA LYS A 308 -18.40 20.20 -9.23
C LYS A 308 -17.04 20.43 -8.52
N ARG A 309 -16.23 19.39 -8.38
CA ARG A 309 -14.89 19.45 -7.74
C ARG A 309 -13.93 20.35 -8.52
N ILE A 310 -13.98 20.26 -9.85
CA ILE A 310 -13.14 21.08 -10.74
C ILE A 310 -13.49 22.56 -10.62
N ASN A 311 -14.76 22.91 -10.52
CA ASN A 311 -15.20 24.30 -10.29
C ASN A 311 -14.82 24.80 -8.89
N GLU A 312 -14.81 23.95 -7.88
CA GLU A 312 -14.31 24.28 -6.53
C GLU A 312 -12.81 24.61 -6.59
N LEU A 313 -12.00 23.78 -7.29
CA LEU A 313 -10.58 24.05 -7.53
C LEU A 313 -10.39 25.39 -8.27
N LYS A 314 -11.10 25.62 -9.37
CA LYS A 314 -11.02 26.85 -10.16
C LYS A 314 -11.35 28.09 -9.33
N ALA A 315 -12.33 27.99 -8.43
CA ALA A 315 -12.74 29.07 -7.53
C ALA A 315 -11.78 29.29 -6.35
N GLY A 316 -10.80 28.39 -6.12
CA GLY A 316 -9.90 28.44 -4.97
C GLY A 316 -10.59 28.16 -3.63
N LYS A 317 -11.67 27.37 -3.63
CA LYS A 317 -12.35 26.95 -2.40
C LYS A 317 -11.52 25.86 -1.71
N GLN A 318 -11.47 25.94 -0.40
CA GLN A 318 -10.88 24.88 0.44
C GLN A 318 -12.00 23.93 0.87
N LYS A 319 -11.73 22.63 0.88
CA LYS A 319 -12.62 21.60 1.43
C LYS A 319 -12.31 21.29 2.88
#